data_13ed10df8584e65ea4c9dbe193a25c27
#
_entry.id   13ed10df8584e65ea4c9dbe193a25c27
#
_cell.length_a   1.000
_cell.length_b   1.000
_cell.length_c   1.000
_cell.angle_alpha   90.00
_cell.angle_beta   90.00
_cell.angle_gamma   90.00
#
_symmetry.space_group_name_H-M   'P 1'
#
loop_
_entity.id
_entity.type
_entity.pdbx_description
1 polymer ?
#
loop_
_entity_poly.entity_id
_entity_poly.type
_entity_poly.pdbx_seq_one_letter_code
_entity_poly.pdbx_strand_id
1 'polypeptide(L)'
;MGYKAVIFDLDGTLVHTMPEHRYKIVGKTLKELGTSSSKHYIDRFWFETRRDEIIREHFGVDVDLFWKNFRQCDTIDLRKQLTRVYDDTGFVKELKQNDYKVGIVTGAPLHVMSLEVDMIGKEYFDAVVRAQLSSGIRPKPDPHGIEECLSILGVKKNEAVYVGNADEDVSAAKNAQVFDVLVLRNEHEFPDVQASLTVNSLYELRGLL
;
A
#
# COMPACT_ATOMS: atom_id res chain seq x y z
N MET A 1 -15.95 23.08 7.80
CA MET A 1 -14.53 22.77 8.08
C MET A 1 -14.08 21.86 6.96
N GLY A 2 -12.98 22.20 6.27
CA GLY A 2 -12.44 21.40 5.18
C GLY A 2 -11.34 20.47 5.66
N TYR A 3 -10.98 19.49 4.83
CA TYR A 3 -9.80 18.64 5.06
C TYR A 3 -8.52 19.48 4.98
N LYS A 4 -7.50 19.07 5.74
CA LYS A 4 -6.17 19.71 5.81
C LYS A 4 -5.04 18.78 5.43
N ALA A 5 -5.31 17.48 5.43
CA ALA A 5 -4.32 16.46 5.13
C ALA A 5 -4.90 15.34 4.26
N VAL A 6 -4.04 14.79 3.41
CA VAL A 6 -4.30 13.55 2.68
C VAL A 6 -3.18 12.57 3.01
N ILE A 7 -3.56 11.39 3.48
CA ILE A 7 -2.64 10.30 3.83
C ILE A 7 -2.85 9.20 2.80
N PHE A 8 -1.78 8.70 2.22
CA PHE A 8 -1.83 7.67 1.20
C PHE A 8 -1.19 6.36 1.69
N ASP A 9 -1.73 5.25 1.25
CA ASP A 9 -0.91 4.06 1.06
C ASP A 9 0.07 4.29 -0.10
N LEU A 10 1.04 3.40 -0.28
CA LEU A 10 2.13 3.61 -1.23
C LEU A 10 2.06 2.62 -2.41
N ASP A 11 2.38 1.32 -2.17
CA ASP A 11 2.45 0.29 -3.22
C ASP A 11 1.02 -0.15 -3.64
N GLY A 12 0.69 0.06 -4.91
CA GLY A 12 -0.66 -0.12 -5.44
C GLY A 12 -1.53 1.14 -5.39
N THR A 13 -1.11 2.19 -4.69
CA THR A 13 -1.84 3.47 -4.56
C THR A 13 -1.17 4.60 -5.33
N LEU A 14 0.07 4.91 -5.01
CA LEU A 14 0.88 5.95 -5.68
C LEU A 14 1.87 5.37 -6.68
N VAL A 15 2.35 4.17 -6.42
CA VAL A 15 3.23 3.40 -7.31
C VAL A 15 2.62 2.03 -7.56
N HIS A 16 2.95 1.45 -8.71
CA HIS A 16 2.58 0.08 -9.00
C HIS A 16 3.79 -0.75 -9.38
N THR A 17 3.80 -1.97 -8.93
CA THR A 17 4.79 -2.96 -9.34
C THR A 17 4.16 -3.85 -10.43
N MET A 18 4.76 -3.85 -11.62
CA MET A 18 4.22 -4.58 -12.77
C MET A 18 3.95 -6.05 -12.45
N PRO A 19 2.90 -6.67 -13.03
CA PRO A 19 2.50 -8.05 -12.71
C PRO A 19 3.63 -9.08 -12.87
N GLU A 20 4.56 -8.84 -13.80
CA GLU A 20 5.74 -9.68 -14.03
C GLU A 20 6.60 -9.82 -12.77
N HIS A 21 6.66 -8.78 -11.95
CA HIS A 21 7.43 -8.82 -10.69
C HIS A 21 6.88 -9.89 -9.76
N ARG A 22 5.57 -9.82 -9.43
CA ARG A 22 4.96 -10.77 -8.48
C ARG A 22 5.01 -12.20 -8.99
N TYR A 23 4.78 -12.43 -10.29
CA TYR A 23 4.89 -13.76 -10.86
C TYR A 23 6.33 -14.29 -10.84
N LYS A 24 7.31 -13.40 -11.08
CA LYS A 24 8.72 -13.77 -11.07
C LYS A 24 9.22 -14.13 -9.67
N ILE A 25 8.95 -13.28 -8.67
CA ILE A 25 9.47 -13.51 -7.31
C ILE A 25 8.72 -14.62 -6.58
N VAL A 26 7.38 -14.67 -6.66
CA VAL A 26 6.59 -15.75 -6.04
C VAL A 26 6.90 -17.07 -6.75
N GLY A 27 6.91 -17.09 -8.10
CA GLY A 27 7.23 -18.28 -8.87
C GLY A 27 8.63 -18.81 -8.58
N LYS A 28 9.64 -17.93 -8.45
CA LYS A 28 10.99 -18.34 -8.06
C LYS A 28 11.02 -18.91 -6.63
N THR A 29 10.37 -18.22 -5.69
CA THR A 29 10.25 -18.68 -4.29
C THR A 29 9.65 -20.07 -4.21
N LEU A 30 8.52 -20.30 -4.89
CA LEU A 30 7.84 -21.60 -4.90
C LEU A 30 8.71 -22.68 -5.54
N LYS A 31 9.38 -22.37 -6.65
CA LYS A 31 10.30 -23.30 -7.30
C LYS A 31 11.45 -23.74 -6.39
N GLU A 32 12.04 -22.81 -5.62
CA GLU A 32 13.08 -23.11 -4.64
C GLU A 32 12.57 -24.00 -3.49
N LEU A 33 11.27 -23.92 -3.20
CA LEU A 33 10.57 -24.77 -2.22
C LEU A 33 10.01 -26.07 -2.82
N GLY A 34 10.32 -26.37 -4.09
CA GLY A 34 9.92 -27.61 -4.76
C GLY A 34 8.46 -27.64 -5.21
N THR A 35 7.78 -26.51 -5.32
CA THR A 35 6.37 -26.42 -5.70
C THR A 35 6.12 -25.33 -6.74
N SER A 36 4.84 -25.14 -7.14
CA SER A 36 4.39 -24.09 -8.04
C SER A 36 2.93 -23.74 -7.73
N SER A 37 2.46 -22.60 -8.23
CA SER A 37 1.06 -22.19 -8.10
C SER A 37 0.57 -21.50 -9.37
N SER A 38 -0.76 -21.39 -9.50
CA SER A 38 -1.38 -20.65 -10.60
C SER A 38 -1.23 -19.14 -10.41
N LYS A 39 -1.32 -18.38 -11.50
CA LYS A 39 -1.33 -16.91 -11.45
C LYS A 39 -2.45 -16.39 -10.55
N HIS A 40 -3.62 -17.02 -10.58
CA HIS A 40 -4.76 -16.65 -9.73
C HIS A 40 -4.39 -16.64 -8.23
N TYR A 41 -3.75 -17.68 -7.71
CA TYR A 41 -3.36 -17.71 -6.30
C TYR A 41 -2.16 -16.80 -5.99
N ILE A 42 -1.29 -16.54 -6.98
CA ILE A 42 -0.22 -15.54 -6.84
C ILE A 42 -0.81 -14.13 -6.74
N ASP A 43 -1.83 -13.80 -7.53
CA ASP A 43 -2.53 -12.53 -7.46
C ASP A 43 -3.27 -12.37 -6.12
N ARG A 44 -3.98 -13.40 -5.67
CA ARG A 44 -4.60 -13.40 -4.35
C ARG A 44 -3.59 -13.16 -3.22
N PHE A 45 -2.48 -13.88 -3.24
CA PHE A 45 -1.38 -13.69 -2.28
C PHE A 45 -0.84 -12.25 -2.30
N TRP A 46 -0.78 -11.63 -3.48
CA TRP A 46 -0.24 -10.28 -3.63
C TRP A 46 -1.17 -9.21 -3.06
N PHE A 47 -2.46 -9.34 -3.29
CA PHE A 47 -3.45 -8.30 -3.00
C PHE A 47 -4.26 -8.53 -1.73
N GLU A 48 -4.50 -9.77 -1.32
CA GLU A 48 -5.35 -10.08 -0.18
C GLU A 48 -4.57 -10.07 1.15
N THR A 49 -5.26 -9.72 2.24
CA THR A 49 -4.66 -9.66 3.60
C THR A 49 -4.31 -11.01 4.19
N ARG A 50 -5.00 -12.10 3.80
CA ARG A 50 -4.83 -13.46 4.35
C ARG A 50 -3.67 -14.23 3.70
N ARG A 51 -2.51 -13.58 3.54
CA ARG A 51 -1.35 -14.13 2.82
C ARG A 51 -0.85 -15.45 3.41
N ASP A 52 -0.80 -15.57 4.73
CA ASP A 52 -0.33 -16.79 5.41
C ASP A 52 -1.28 -17.96 5.22
N GLU A 53 -2.58 -17.74 5.10
CA GLU A 53 -3.57 -18.77 4.74
C GLU A 53 -3.34 -19.23 3.31
N ILE A 54 -3.16 -18.31 2.36
CA ILE A 54 -2.88 -18.63 0.96
C ILE A 54 -1.59 -19.44 0.82
N ILE A 55 -0.54 -19.10 1.57
CA ILE A 55 0.72 -19.85 1.58
C ILE A 55 0.48 -21.28 2.05
N ARG A 56 -0.25 -21.49 3.14
CA ARG A 56 -0.52 -22.84 3.68
C ARG A 56 -1.45 -23.66 2.78
N GLU A 57 -2.58 -23.07 2.36
CA GLU A 57 -3.68 -23.80 1.73
C GLU A 57 -3.50 -23.96 0.22
N HIS A 58 -2.92 -22.97 -0.44
CA HIS A 58 -2.82 -22.94 -1.91
C HIS A 58 -1.40 -23.10 -2.44
N PHE A 59 -0.38 -22.70 -1.68
CA PHE A 59 1.00 -22.98 -2.05
C PHE A 59 1.52 -24.29 -1.42
N GLY A 60 0.92 -24.74 -0.32
CA GLY A 60 1.24 -25.98 0.35
C GLY A 60 2.63 -26.02 0.98
N VAL A 61 3.13 -24.86 1.44
CA VAL A 61 4.47 -24.72 2.03
C VAL A 61 4.40 -24.07 3.42
N ASP A 62 5.47 -24.27 4.18
CA ASP A 62 5.64 -23.62 5.48
C ASP A 62 5.75 -22.09 5.32
N VAL A 63 5.04 -21.34 6.15
CA VAL A 63 4.92 -19.88 6.06
C VAL A 63 6.26 -19.19 6.30
N ASP A 64 6.99 -19.58 7.35
CA ASP A 64 8.24 -18.95 7.71
C ASP A 64 9.32 -19.20 6.64
N LEU A 65 9.33 -20.42 6.11
CA LEU A 65 10.24 -20.82 5.05
C LEU A 65 9.92 -20.08 3.75
N PHE A 66 8.61 -19.90 3.43
CA PHE A 66 8.19 -19.09 2.28
C PHE A 66 8.70 -17.66 2.41
N TRP A 67 8.41 -16.99 3.52
CA TRP A 67 8.81 -15.60 3.72
C TRP A 67 10.33 -15.41 3.74
N LYS A 68 11.08 -16.40 4.26
CA LYS A 68 12.55 -16.38 4.21
C LYS A 68 13.06 -16.37 2.77
N ASN A 69 12.57 -17.28 1.92
CA ASN A 69 12.99 -17.36 0.52
C ASN A 69 12.46 -16.19 -0.31
N PHE A 70 11.22 -15.77 -0.07
CA PHE A 70 10.61 -14.62 -0.74
C PHE A 70 11.48 -13.35 -0.59
N ARG A 71 11.92 -13.05 0.62
CA ARG A 71 12.81 -11.90 0.88
C ARG A 71 14.15 -11.96 0.13
N GLN A 72 14.63 -13.15 -0.20
CA GLN A 72 15.84 -13.32 -1.02
C GLN A 72 15.57 -13.13 -2.52
N CYS A 73 14.35 -13.43 -2.96
CA CYS A 73 13.93 -13.27 -4.35
C CYS A 73 13.52 -11.84 -4.68
N ASP A 74 12.95 -11.09 -3.72
CA ASP A 74 12.49 -9.71 -3.89
C ASP A 74 13.65 -8.72 -3.73
N THR A 75 14.43 -8.56 -4.79
CA THR A 75 15.62 -7.70 -4.79
C THR A 75 15.30 -6.28 -5.21
N ILE A 76 16.06 -5.31 -4.67
CA ILE A 76 15.90 -3.89 -5.01
C ILE A 76 16.12 -3.60 -6.50
N ASP A 77 17.03 -4.33 -7.14
CA ASP A 77 17.30 -4.15 -8.57
C ASP A 77 16.13 -4.59 -9.43
N LEU A 78 15.45 -5.69 -9.05
CA LEU A 78 14.24 -6.14 -9.72
C LEU A 78 13.08 -5.15 -9.50
N ARG A 79 12.95 -4.61 -8.27
CA ARG A 79 11.98 -3.56 -7.95
C ARG A 79 12.20 -2.33 -8.82
N LYS A 80 13.42 -1.79 -8.91
CA LYS A 80 13.75 -0.64 -9.77
C LYS A 80 13.36 -0.84 -11.24
N GLN A 81 13.48 -2.06 -11.75
CA GLN A 81 13.15 -2.37 -13.14
C GLN A 81 11.64 -2.41 -13.38
N LEU A 82 10.85 -2.87 -12.42
CA LEU A 82 9.44 -3.23 -12.59
C LEU A 82 8.47 -2.38 -11.80
N THR A 83 8.92 -1.41 -11.01
CA THR A 83 8.06 -0.44 -10.32
C THR A 83 7.93 0.84 -11.14
N ARG A 84 6.74 1.41 -11.18
CA ARG A 84 6.40 2.66 -11.87
C ARG A 84 5.52 3.52 -10.99
N VAL A 85 5.62 4.83 -11.14
CA VAL A 85 4.71 5.79 -10.53
C VAL A 85 3.44 5.83 -11.39
N TYR A 86 2.25 5.86 -10.78
CA TYR A 86 1.00 6.06 -11.52
C TYR A 86 0.93 7.46 -12.11
N ASP A 87 0.30 7.61 -13.27
CA ASP A 87 0.20 8.88 -14.00
C ASP A 87 -0.48 10.00 -13.18
N ASP A 88 -1.41 9.63 -12.30
CA ASP A 88 -2.16 10.56 -11.46
C ASP A 88 -1.47 10.88 -10.11
N THR A 89 -0.31 10.31 -9.84
CA THR A 89 0.49 10.63 -8.62
C THR A 89 0.96 12.09 -8.61
N GLY A 90 0.96 12.76 -9.79
CA GLY A 90 1.16 14.21 -9.88
C GLY A 90 0.22 15.02 -8.99
N PHE A 91 -0.93 14.45 -8.58
CA PHE A 91 -1.87 15.04 -7.62
C PHE A 91 -1.23 15.31 -6.24
N VAL A 92 -0.27 14.50 -5.81
CA VAL A 92 0.51 14.74 -4.58
C VAL A 92 1.19 16.11 -4.60
N LYS A 93 1.77 16.50 -5.74
CA LYS A 93 2.37 17.81 -5.92
C LYS A 93 1.33 18.94 -5.88
N GLU A 94 0.15 18.73 -6.46
CA GLU A 94 -0.95 19.70 -6.40
C GLU A 94 -1.42 19.93 -4.96
N LEU A 95 -1.51 18.87 -4.15
CA LEU A 95 -1.85 18.99 -2.73
C LEU A 95 -0.85 19.88 -2.00
N LYS A 96 0.44 19.72 -2.23
CA LYS A 96 1.48 20.55 -1.62
C LYS A 96 1.41 22.02 -2.08
N GLN A 97 1.05 22.27 -3.34
CA GLN A 97 0.88 23.62 -3.88
C GLN A 97 -0.36 24.33 -3.30
N ASN A 98 -1.32 23.58 -2.77
CA ASN A 98 -2.53 24.07 -2.12
C ASN A 98 -2.48 23.94 -0.58
N ASP A 99 -1.28 23.90 0.00
CA ASP A 99 -1.01 23.90 1.44
C ASP A 99 -1.57 22.70 2.23
N TYR A 100 -1.94 21.62 1.54
CA TYR A 100 -2.31 20.36 2.23
C TYR A 100 -1.08 19.70 2.82
N LYS A 101 -1.25 19.11 4.01
CA LYS A 101 -0.30 18.15 4.56
C LYS A 101 -0.44 16.82 3.84
N VAL A 102 0.69 16.20 3.50
CA VAL A 102 0.69 14.91 2.80
C VAL A 102 1.46 13.88 3.61
N GLY A 103 0.81 12.75 3.89
CA GLY A 103 1.39 11.62 4.61
C GLY A 103 1.40 10.33 3.80
N ILE A 104 2.26 9.41 4.21
CA ILE A 104 2.29 8.01 3.75
C ILE A 104 2.16 7.08 4.95
N VAL A 105 1.35 6.02 4.81
CA VAL A 105 1.31 4.88 5.73
C VAL A 105 1.39 3.60 4.91
N THR A 106 2.51 2.91 4.95
CA THR A 106 2.78 1.72 4.12
C THR A 106 3.22 0.51 4.93
N GLY A 107 2.81 -0.68 4.48
CA GLY A 107 3.32 -1.97 4.96
C GLY A 107 4.62 -2.43 4.27
N ALA A 108 5.17 -1.66 3.33
CA ALA A 108 6.36 -2.05 2.58
C ALA A 108 7.62 -2.17 3.46
N PRO A 109 8.56 -3.08 3.14
CA PRO A 109 9.88 -3.11 3.76
C PRO A 109 10.62 -1.78 3.55
N LEU A 110 11.51 -1.42 4.50
CA LEU A 110 12.20 -0.12 4.49
C LEU A 110 12.87 0.22 3.14
N HIS A 111 13.57 -0.75 2.54
CA HIS A 111 14.28 -0.53 1.27
C HIS A 111 13.33 -0.32 0.08
N VAL A 112 12.14 -0.95 0.11
CA VAL A 112 11.08 -0.76 -0.90
C VAL A 112 10.44 0.60 -0.72
N MET A 113 9.98 0.91 0.51
CA MET A 113 9.41 2.22 0.86
C MET A 113 10.35 3.37 0.46
N SER A 114 11.65 3.27 0.77
CA SER A 114 12.63 4.31 0.42
C SER A 114 12.75 4.49 -1.09
N LEU A 115 12.80 3.39 -1.85
CA LEU A 115 12.82 3.46 -3.31
C LEU A 115 11.59 4.15 -3.88
N GLU A 116 10.40 3.76 -3.42
CA GLU A 116 9.13 4.24 -3.96
C GLU A 116 8.88 5.71 -3.60
N VAL A 117 9.22 6.12 -2.37
CA VAL A 117 9.15 7.52 -1.95
C VAL A 117 10.13 8.39 -2.75
N ASP A 118 11.36 7.91 -3.01
CA ASP A 118 12.34 8.63 -3.83
C ASP A 118 11.89 8.76 -5.30
N MET A 119 11.17 7.76 -5.84
CA MET A 119 10.62 7.82 -7.20
C MET A 119 9.53 8.89 -7.39
N ILE A 120 8.75 9.17 -6.34
CA ILE A 120 7.70 10.20 -6.35
C ILE A 120 8.30 11.58 -6.07
N GLY A 121 9.28 11.66 -5.18
CA GLY A 121 9.88 12.88 -4.63
C GLY A 121 9.58 13.01 -3.14
N LYS A 122 10.56 12.66 -2.32
CA LYS A 122 10.43 12.66 -0.85
C LYS A 122 10.04 14.00 -0.25
N GLU A 123 10.35 15.08 -0.94
CA GLU A 123 10.05 16.47 -0.54
C GLU A 123 8.56 16.79 -0.53
N TYR A 124 7.74 15.96 -1.17
CA TYR A 124 6.29 16.15 -1.17
C TYR A 124 5.59 15.58 0.07
N PHE A 125 6.29 14.82 0.91
CA PHE A 125 5.69 14.16 2.06
C PHE A 125 6.11 14.81 3.38
N ASP A 126 5.13 15.22 4.19
CA ASP A 126 5.34 15.77 5.53
C ASP A 126 5.51 14.65 6.58
N ALA A 127 5.01 13.46 6.31
CA ALA A 127 5.13 12.28 7.16
C ALA A 127 5.23 11.00 6.32
N VAL A 128 6.10 10.07 6.73
CA VAL A 128 6.19 8.73 6.16
C VAL A 128 6.26 7.71 7.29
N VAL A 129 5.21 6.91 7.42
CA VAL A 129 5.06 5.91 8.48
C VAL A 129 5.10 4.50 7.89
N ARG A 130 5.99 3.68 8.42
CA ARG A 130 6.07 2.27 8.05
C ARG A 130 5.29 1.42 9.05
N ALA A 131 4.10 0.98 8.67
CA ALA A 131 3.20 0.17 9.47
C ALA A 131 3.64 -1.30 9.50
N GLN A 132 4.73 -1.57 10.24
CA GLN A 132 5.30 -2.90 10.46
C GLN A 132 5.74 -3.06 11.92
N LEU A 133 5.60 -4.25 12.49
CA LEU A 133 6.02 -4.56 13.87
C LEU A 133 7.52 -4.27 14.09
N SER A 134 8.36 -4.46 13.07
CA SER A 134 9.79 -4.13 13.13
C SER A 134 10.10 -2.64 13.27
N SER A 135 9.13 -1.76 13.04
CA SER A 135 9.20 -0.32 13.31
C SER A 135 8.40 0.11 14.56
N GLY A 136 7.88 -0.84 15.32
CA GLY A 136 7.03 -0.56 16.48
C GLY A 136 5.59 -0.17 16.14
N ILE A 137 5.22 -0.21 14.87
CA ILE A 137 3.88 0.16 14.39
C ILE A 137 3.13 -1.11 13.96
N ARG A 138 1.91 -1.29 14.46
CA ARG A 138 1.08 -2.43 14.05
C ARG A 138 0.67 -2.27 12.58
N PRO A 139 0.68 -3.38 11.80
CA PRO A 139 0.32 -3.35 10.39
C PRO A 139 -1.18 -3.11 10.20
N LYS A 140 -1.57 -2.57 9.04
CA LYS A 140 -2.96 -2.50 8.60
C LYS A 140 -3.59 -3.91 8.64
N PRO A 141 -4.86 -4.06 9.04
CA PRO A 141 -5.88 -3.02 9.24
C PRO A 141 -5.90 -2.35 10.62
N ASP A 142 -4.86 -2.49 11.45
CA ASP A 142 -4.75 -1.75 12.70
C ASP A 142 -4.60 -0.25 12.41
N PRO A 143 -5.30 0.66 13.14
CA PRO A 143 -5.26 2.10 12.89
C PRO A 143 -3.94 2.76 13.28
N HIS A 144 -3.05 2.08 14.02
CA HIS A 144 -1.85 2.64 14.64
C HIS A 144 -0.98 3.46 13.66
N GLY A 145 -0.77 2.96 12.43
CA GLY A 145 0.02 3.70 11.44
C GLY A 145 -0.62 5.02 11.02
N ILE A 146 -1.94 5.05 10.89
CA ILE A 146 -2.69 6.28 10.53
C ILE A 146 -2.67 7.26 11.71
N GLU A 147 -2.89 6.78 12.93
CA GLU A 147 -2.84 7.61 14.14
C GLU A 147 -1.47 8.25 14.35
N GLU A 148 -0.41 7.49 14.13
CA GLU A 148 0.97 8.02 14.17
C GLU A 148 1.21 9.08 13.09
N CYS A 149 0.75 8.82 11.86
CA CYS A 149 0.85 9.78 10.76
C CYS A 149 0.10 11.09 11.07
N LEU A 150 -1.13 11.00 11.60
CA LEU A 150 -1.90 12.18 12.04
C LEU A 150 -1.16 12.98 13.11
N SER A 151 -0.54 12.30 14.08
CA SER A 151 0.26 12.92 15.14
C SER A 151 1.45 13.70 14.56
N ILE A 152 2.20 13.10 13.63
CA ILE A 152 3.33 13.77 12.96
C ILE A 152 2.86 14.98 12.16
N LEU A 153 1.75 14.83 11.42
CA LEU A 153 1.17 15.92 10.61
C LEU A 153 0.55 17.03 11.47
N GLY A 154 0.24 16.77 12.73
CA GLY A 154 -0.42 17.72 13.63
C GLY A 154 -1.86 18.04 13.22
N VAL A 155 -2.59 17.06 12.67
CA VAL A 155 -3.98 17.19 12.21
C VAL A 155 -4.90 16.23 12.95
N LYS A 156 -6.17 16.61 13.06
CA LYS A 156 -7.20 15.75 13.65
C LYS A 156 -7.73 14.75 12.64
N LYS A 157 -8.25 13.61 13.10
CA LYS A 157 -8.82 12.56 12.27
C LYS A 157 -9.95 13.04 11.33
N ASN A 158 -10.77 14.00 11.75
CA ASN A 158 -11.84 14.59 10.95
C ASN A 158 -11.35 15.71 10.00
N GLU A 159 -10.08 16.01 9.99
CA GLU A 159 -9.42 16.96 9.09
C GLU A 159 -8.54 16.23 8.05
N ALA A 160 -8.56 14.90 8.03
CA ALA A 160 -7.75 14.10 7.13
C ALA A 160 -8.60 13.13 6.29
N VAL A 161 -8.07 12.79 5.12
CA VAL A 161 -8.57 11.73 4.23
C VAL A 161 -7.47 10.69 4.12
N TYR A 162 -7.84 9.41 4.18
CA TYR A 162 -6.94 8.30 3.89
C TYR A 162 -7.30 7.64 2.55
N VAL A 163 -6.32 7.48 1.68
CA VAL A 163 -6.48 6.93 0.33
C VAL A 163 -5.64 5.68 0.19
N GLY A 164 -6.27 4.57 -0.19
CA GLY A 164 -5.58 3.31 -0.45
C GLY A 164 -6.27 2.50 -1.53
N ASN A 165 -5.66 1.39 -1.94
CA ASN A 165 -6.15 0.55 -3.03
C ASN A 165 -6.66 -0.83 -2.58
N ALA A 166 -6.60 -1.15 -1.29
CA ALA A 166 -6.88 -2.47 -0.76
C ALA A 166 -7.94 -2.44 0.38
N ASP A 167 -8.46 -3.62 0.71
CA ASP A 167 -9.39 -3.84 1.82
C ASP A 167 -8.81 -3.44 3.17
N GLU A 168 -7.52 -3.72 3.39
CA GLU A 168 -6.81 -3.35 4.61
C GLU A 168 -6.69 -1.84 4.80
N ASP A 169 -6.63 -1.07 3.71
CA ASP A 169 -6.58 0.39 3.73
C ASP A 169 -7.88 1.00 4.23
N VAL A 170 -8.99 0.57 3.61
CA VAL A 170 -10.34 1.01 4.00
C VAL A 170 -10.63 0.62 5.45
N SER A 171 -10.27 -0.59 5.84
CA SER A 171 -10.46 -1.08 7.21
C SER A 171 -9.62 -0.29 8.22
N ALA A 172 -8.34 0.00 7.91
CA ALA A 172 -7.46 0.79 8.79
C ALA A 172 -7.98 2.22 8.97
N ALA A 173 -8.43 2.87 7.87
CA ALA A 173 -9.00 4.21 7.92
C ALA A 173 -10.30 4.26 8.75
N LYS A 174 -11.20 3.30 8.58
CA LYS A 174 -12.41 3.17 9.40
C LYS A 174 -12.09 2.96 10.88
N ASN A 175 -11.12 2.09 11.18
CA ASN A 175 -10.68 1.84 12.56
C ASN A 175 -10.05 3.10 13.19
N ALA A 176 -9.34 3.93 12.41
CA ALA A 176 -8.81 5.23 12.83
C ALA A 176 -9.89 6.32 12.88
N GLN A 177 -11.11 6.08 12.38
CA GLN A 177 -12.18 7.06 12.21
C GLN A 177 -11.76 8.24 11.31
N VAL A 178 -10.98 7.96 10.27
CA VAL A 178 -10.59 8.89 9.20
C VAL A 178 -11.45 8.59 7.97
N PHE A 179 -11.79 9.62 7.18
CA PHE A 179 -12.53 9.43 5.94
C PHE A 179 -11.73 8.57 4.97
N ASP A 180 -12.30 7.44 4.56
CA ASP A 180 -11.65 6.44 3.74
C ASP A 180 -12.01 6.59 2.27
N VAL A 181 -11.01 6.48 1.41
CA VAL A 181 -11.15 6.48 -0.04
C VAL A 181 -10.47 5.25 -0.62
N LEU A 182 -11.20 4.49 -1.44
CA LEU A 182 -10.65 3.40 -2.24
C LEU A 182 -10.35 3.91 -3.65
N VAL A 183 -9.10 3.88 -4.07
CA VAL A 183 -8.71 4.12 -5.46
C VAL A 183 -8.65 2.81 -6.22
N LEU A 184 -9.44 2.70 -7.30
CA LEU A 184 -9.44 1.51 -8.16
C LEU A 184 -8.28 1.59 -9.15
N ARG A 185 -7.41 0.58 -9.11
CA ARG A 185 -6.24 0.47 -9.99
C ARG A 185 -6.40 -0.62 -11.06
N ASN A 186 -7.58 -1.27 -11.12
CA ASN A 186 -7.91 -2.33 -12.07
C ASN A 186 -6.94 -3.53 -12.06
N GLU A 187 -6.20 -3.72 -10.96
CA GLU A 187 -5.27 -4.82 -10.79
C GLU A 187 -5.89 -5.98 -10.00
N HIS A 188 -6.79 -5.67 -9.08
CA HIS A 188 -7.54 -6.61 -8.26
C HIS A 188 -8.86 -5.99 -7.84
N GLU A 189 -9.90 -6.82 -7.68
CA GLU A 189 -11.22 -6.39 -7.24
C GLU A 189 -11.45 -6.82 -5.79
N PHE A 190 -12.06 -5.92 -5.02
CA PHE A 190 -12.45 -6.16 -3.63
C PHE A 190 -13.98 -6.00 -3.52
N PRO A 191 -14.78 -7.01 -3.96
CA PRO A 191 -16.24 -6.88 -4.12
C PRO A 191 -16.97 -6.62 -2.80
N ASP A 192 -16.41 -7.04 -1.66
CA ASP A 192 -17.02 -6.92 -0.34
C ASP A 192 -16.60 -5.63 0.39
N VAL A 193 -15.71 -4.82 -0.20
CA VAL A 193 -15.22 -3.59 0.43
C VAL A 193 -16.18 -2.45 0.16
N GLN A 194 -16.72 -1.87 1.24
CA GLN A 194 -17.56 -0.68 1.20
C GLN A 194 -16.75 0.53 1.68
N ALA A 195 -16.13 1.24 0.76
CA ALA A 195 -15.45 2.50 1.05
C ALA A 195 -16.45 3.66 1.14
N SER A 196 -16.09 4.71 1.91
CA SER A 196 -16.87 5.95 2.00
C SER A 196 -16.92 6.69 0.65
N LEU A 197 -15.82 6.61 -0.10
CA LEU A 197 -15.72 7.09 -1.48
C LEU A 197 -14.87 6.11 -2.29
N THR A 198 -15.27 5.86 -3.53
CA THR A 198 -14.48 5.10 -4.50
C THR A 198 -14.19 5.98 -5.70
N VAL A 199 -12.92 6.01 -6.13
CA VAL A 199 -12.44 6.82 -7.27
C VAL A 199 -11.61 5.96 -8.22
N ASN A 200 -11.55 6.35 -9.49
CA ASN A 200 -10.70 5.70 -10.50
C ASN A 200 -9.38 6.46 -10.72
N SER A 201 -9.31 7.70 -10.23
CA SER A 201 -8.12 8.54 -10.29
C SER A 201 -8.01 9.42 -9.06
N LEU A 202 -6.77 9.67 -8.61
CA LEU A 202 -6.51 10.61 -7.52
C LEU A 202 -6.98 12.03 -7.82
N TYR A 203 -7.05 12.42 -9.10
CA TYR A 203 -7.55 13.72 -9.51
C TYR A 203 -9.04 13.95 -9.19
N GLU A 204 -9.83 12.88 -9.01
CA GLU A 204 -11.24 13.00 -8.59
C GLU A 204 -11.38 13.54 -7.16
N LEU A 205 -10.33 13.42 -6.34
CA LEU A 205 -10.30 13.97 -4.98
C LEU A 205 -10.39 15.49 -4.93
N ARG A 206 -10.13 16.20 -6.04
CA ARG A 206 -10.36 17.67 -6.14
C ARG A 206 -11.80 18.07 -5.80
N GLY A 207 -12.76 17.18 -6.02
CA GLY A 207 -14.16 17.43 -5.67
C GLY A 207 -14.50 17.22 -4.19
N LEU A 208 -13.60 16.58 -3.44
CA LEU A 208 -13.76 16.30 -2.01
C LEU A 208 -13.02 17.32 -1.15
N LEU A 209 -11.86 17.80 -1.61
CA LEU A 209 -10.92 18.65 -0.89
C LEU A 209 -11.17 20.13 -1.17
#